data_f6bb7a60f79dd7a4d9ab2ddcf04b5353
#
_entry.id   f6bb7a60f79dd7a4d9ab2ddcf04b5353
#
_cell.length_a   1.000
_cell.length_b   1.000
_cell.length_c   1.000
_cell.angle_alpha   90.00
_cell.angle_beta   90.00
_cell.angle_gamma   90.00
#
_symmetry.space_group_name_H-M   'P 1'
#
loop_
_entity.id
_entity.type
_entity.pdbx_description
1 polymer ?
#
loop_
_entity_poly.entity_id
_entity_poly.type
_entity_poly.pdbx_seq_one_letter_code
_entity_poly.pdbx_strand_id
1 'polypeptide(L)'
;YDLELPSSGKKVEYRPFLVKEEKILLTALEGGEEKDMAKAIKQIITQCVLTENFNVNKLAMIDLEYLFLNIRGKAVGDISTISFKHECGEIIKLDIDLSKVEVVQNKNSSDLVKITDDITVRLSPPGIDDVIGTENKNQIDLVMEIIRNSLLEIIQGEEVFSAQDHTKAELDEFVNSLNSGQFKKLQDYYEALPKLKQDIEYTCEKCGKTETETLEGLASFFASA
;
A
#
# COMPACT_ATOMS: atom_id res chain seq x y z
N TYR A 1 19.41 -11.93 -2.23
CA TYR A 1 18.76 -11.82 -0.92
C TYR A 1 17.41 -12.50 -0.96
N ASP A 2 17.02 -13.07 0.18
CA ASP A 2 15.70 -13.71 0.37
C ASP A 2 14.81 -12.83 1.26
N LEU A 3 13.54 -12.78 0.93
CA LEU A 3 12.52 -12.05 1.68
C LEU A 3 11.23 -12.86 1.74
N GLU A 4 10.55 -12.85 2.88
CA GLU A 4 9.23 -13.41 3.04
C GLU A 4 8.18 -12.29 2.95
N LEU A 5 7.24 -12.44 2.02
CA LEU A 5 6.20 -11.44 1.77
C LEU A 5 5.18 -11.41 2.92
N PRO A 6 4.86 -10.21 3.49
CA PRO A 6 4.03 -10.10 4.68
C PRO A 6 2.60 -10.65 4.53
N SER A 7 1.98 -10.48 3.36
CA SER A 7 0.57 -10.89 3.16
C SER A 7 0.41 -12.39 2.92
N SER A 8 1.39 -13.02 2.28
CA SER A 8 1.25 -14.39 1.76
C SER A 8 2.23 -15.39 2.36
N GLY A 9 3.26 -14.94 3.08
CA GLY A 9 4.35 -15.78 3.58
C GLY A 9 5.22 -16.38 2.47
N LYS A 10 5.05 -15.97 1.20
CA LYS A 10 5.84 -16.47 0.09
C LYS A 10 7.26 -15.94 0.16
N LYS A 11 8.23 -16.81 -0.08
CA LYS A 11 9.63 -16.41 -0.19
C LYS A 11 9.93 -15.92 -1.59
N VAL A 12 10.61 -14.78 -1.66
CA VAL A 12 11.03 -14.13 -2.91
C VAL A 12 12.52 -13.88 -2.84
N GLU A 13 13.23 -14.30 -3.88
CA GLU A 13 14.65 -13.99 -4.08
C GLU A 13 14.76 -12.70 -4.88
N TYR A 14 15.62 -11.77 -4.42
CA TYR A 14 15.81 -10.48 -5.08
C TYR A 14 17.26 -10.00 -5.04
N ARG A 15 17.60 -9.08 -5.92
CA ARG A 15 18.85 -8.33 -5.91
C ARG A 15 18.59 -6.84 -5.64
N PRO A 16 19.58 -6.10 -5.12
CA PRO A 16 19.54 -4.65 -5.09
C PRO A 16 19.39 -4.09 -6.51
N PHE A 17 18.80 -2.91 -6.63
CA PHE A 17 18.79 -2.22 -7.91
C PHE A 17 20.17 -1.65 -8.25
N LEU A 18 20.43 -1.45 -9.53
CA LEU A 18 21.64 -0.86 -10.09
C LEU A 18 21.34 0.58 -10.53
N VAL A 19 22.37 1.30 -10.98
CA VAL A 19 22.23 2.69 -11.47
C VAL A 19 21.15 2.83 -12.56
N LYS A 20 20.95 1.81 -13.39
CA LYS A 20 19.91 1.84 -14.43
C LYS A 20 18.50 1.87 -13.86
N GLU A 21 18.23 1.13 -12.77
CA GLU A 21 16.95 1.16 -12.06
C GLU A 21 16.81 2.43 -11.21
N GLU A 22 17.89 2.89 -10.58
CA GLU A 22 17.91 4.17 -9.85
C GLU A 22 17.53 5.34 -10.76
N LYS A 23 18.03 5.35 -12.00
CA LYS A 23 17.64 6.37 -12.99
C LYS A 23 16.13 6.38 -13.27
N ILE A 24 15.48 5.20 -13.30
CA ILE A 24 14.02 5.11 -13.47
C ILE A 24 13.32 5.81 -12.30
N LEU A 25 13.76 5.56 -11.07
CA LEU A 25 13.20 6.16 -9.86
C LEU A 25 13.38 7.68 -9.87
N LEU A 26 14.58 8.17 -10.15
CA LEU A 26 14.87 9.62 -10.20
C LEU A 26 14.05 10.32 -11.28
N THR A 27 13.88 9.71 -12.47
CA THR A 27 13.06 10.27 -13.54
C THR A 27 11.60 10.39 -13.12
N ALA A 28 11.07 9.40 -12.40
CA ALA A 28 9.70 9.44 -11.89
C ALA A 28 9.52 10.50 -10.78
N LEU A 29 10.52 10.67 -9.92
CA LEU A 29 10.54 11.71 -8.89
C LEU A 29 10.54 13.13 -9.51
N GLU A 30 11.33 13.35 -10.56
CA GLU A 30 11.37 14.64 -11.28
C GLU A 30 10.02 14.95 -11.96
N GLY A 31 9.28 13.94 -12.43
CA GLY A 31 7.95 14.09 -13.00
C GLY A 31 6.88 14.51 -11.99
N GLY A 32 7.06 14.16 -10.73
CA GLY A 32 6.19 14.56 -9.60
C GLY A 32 4.79 13.95 -9.59
N GLU A 33 4.49 13.03 -10.51
CA GLU A 33 3.19 12.35 -10.55
C GLU A 33 3.23 11.01 -9.81
N GLU A 34 2.30 10.79 -8.89
CA GLU A 34 2.22 9.56 -8.07
C GLU A 34 2.16 8.29 -8.94
N LYS A 35 1.45 8.35 -10.07
CA LYS A 35 1.34 7.23 -11.01
C LYS A 35 2.68 6.84 -11.63
N ASP A 36 3.53 7.83 -11.94
CA ASP A 36 4.83 7.55 -12.56
C ASP A 36 5.77 6.95 -11.53
N MET A 37 5.65 7.37 -10.27
CA MET A 37 6.32 6.72 -9.15
C MET A 37 5.85 5.28 -8.98
N ALA A 38 4.54 5.01 -8.99
CA ALA A 38 3.99 3.65 -8.87
C ALA A 38 4.45 2.75 -10.03
N LYS A 39 4.48 3.27 -11.28
CA LYS A 39 5.02 2.55 -12.44
C LYS A 39 6.51 2.26 -12.30
N ALA A 40 7.30 3.24 -11.83
CA ALA A 40 8.73 3.07 -11.61
C ALA A 40 9.00 1.98 -10.56
N ILE A 41 8.31 2.00 -9.43
CA ILE A 41 8.40 0.97 -8.39
C ILE A 41 8.06 -0.41 -8.95
N LYS A 42 6.95 -0.54 -9.67
CA LYS A 42 6.53 -1.78 -10.34
C LYS A 42 7.60 -2.30 -11.29
N GLN A 43 8.20 -1.42 -12.09
CA GLN A 43 9.26 -1.77 -13.04
C GLN A 43 10.54 -2.20 -12.32
N ILE A 44 10.96 -1.49 -11.27
CA ILE A 44 12.14 -1.81 -10.47
C ILE A 44 11.99 -3.18 -9.82
N ILE A 45 10.85 -3.45 -9.17
CA ILE A 45 10.57 -4.75 -8.55
C ILE A 45 10.63 -5.86 -9.60
N THR A 46 9.98 -5.68 -10.75
CA THR A 46 9.97 -6.68 -11.84
C THR A 46 11.39 -7.02 -12.32
N GLN A 47 12.31 -6.03 -12.34
CA GLN A 47 13.69 -6.23 -12.78
C GLN A 47 14.62 -6.77 -11.69
N CYS A 48 14.28 -6.54 -10.42
CA CYS A 48 15.12 -6.92 -9.29
C CYS A 48 14.76 -8.26 -8.67
N VAL A 49 13.54 -8.74 -8.86
CA VAL A 49 13.12 -10.07 -8.38
C VAL A 49 13.67 -11.16 -9.30
N LEU A 50 14.25 -12.20 -8.68
CA LEU A 50 14.91 -13.32 -9.35
C LEU A 50 14.06 -14.61 -9.31
N THR A 51 13.02 -14.63 -8.48
CA THR A 51 12.10 -15.77 -8.35
C THR A 51 11.37 -16.03 -9.67
N GLU A 52 11.44 -17.28 -10.15
CA GLU A 52 10.76 -17.70 -11.37
C GLU A 52 9.23 -17.55 -11.27
N ASN A 53 8.59 -17.21 -12.39
CA ASN A 53 7.13 -17.02 -12.49
C ASN A 53 6.56 -15.96 -11.53
N PHE A 54 7.40 -15.05 -11.04
CA PHE A 54 6.97 -13.93 -10.23
C PHE A 54 6.13 -12.95 -11.06
N ASN A 55 4.97 -12.55 -10.50
CA ASN A 55 4.09 -11.59 -11.13
C ASN A 55 3.77 -10.45 -10.16
N VAL A 56 4.37 -9.28 -10.38
CA VAL A 56 4.21 -8.09 -9.56
C VAL A 56 2.75 -7.61 -9.49
N ASN A 57 1.95 -7.85 -10.56
CA ASN A 57 0.53 -7.44 -10.60
C ASN A 57 -0.37 -8.24 -9.64
N LYS A 58 0.13 -9.37 -9.12
CA LYS A 58 -0.60 -10.20 -8.16
C LYS A 58 -0.21 -9.92 -6.71
N LEU A 59 0.68 -8.96 -6.48
CA LEU A 59 1.08 -8.59 -5.14
C LEU A 59 0.03 -7.68 -4.48
N ALA A 60 -0.24 -7.95 -3.22
CA ALA A 60 -0.87 -6.97 -2.35
C ALA A 60 0.04 -5.74 -2.20
N MET A 61 -0.54 -4.56 -2.01
CA MET A 61 0.22 -3.30 -1.91
C MET A 61 1.30 -3.37 -0.82
N ILE A 62 0.99 -3.96 0.33
CA ILE A 62 1.95 -4.14 1.42
C ILE A 62 3.18 -4.98 1.02
N ASP A 63 2.98 -6.05 0.24
CA ASP A 63 4.08 -6.89 -0.23
C ASP A 63 4.99 -6.13 -1.19
N LEU A 64 4.39 -5.32 -2.07
CA LEU A 64 5.10 -4.48 -3.02
C LEU A 64 5.91 -3.41 -2.29
N GLU A 65 5.30 -2.69 -1.34
CA GLU A 65 5.96 -1.67 -0.54
C GLU A 65 7.13 -2.25 0.27
N TYR A 66 6.89 -3.38 0.94
CA TYR A 66 7.90 -4.06 1.75
C TYR A 66 9.08 -4.57 0.92
N LEU A 67 8.79 -5.15 -0.26
CA LEU A 67 9.80 -5.62 -1.19
C LEU A 67 10.65 -4.46 -1.75
N PHE A 68 10.00 -3.36 -2.15
CA PHE A 68 10.70 -2.17 -2.63
C PHE A 68 11.59 -1.55 -1.55
N LEU A 69 11.10 -1.44 -0.31
CA LEU A 69 11.86 -0.93 0.83
C LEU A 69 13.16 -1.74 1.02
N ASN A 70 13.05 -3.08 1.00
CA ASN A 70 14.19 -3.98 1.15
C ASN A 70 15.16 -3.90 -0.03
N ILE A 71 14.67 -3.85 -1.27
CA ILE A 71 15.50 -3.69 -2.48
C ILE A 71 16.30 -2.39 -2.38
N ARG A 72 15.65 -1.29 -1.98
CA ARG A 72 16.29 0.02 -1.83
C ARG A 72 17.32 0.03 -0.69
N GLY A 73 16.96 -0.51 0.49
CA GLY A 73 17.89 -0.58 1.62
C GLY A 73 19.18 -1.30 1.27
N LYS A 74 19.10 -2.41 0.49
CA LYS A 74 20.28 -3.14 0.03
C LYS A 74 21.05 -2.45 -1.11
N ALA A 75 20.43 -1.52 -1.84
CA ALA A 75 21.06 -0.81 -2.94
C ALA A 75 21.83 0.45 -2.48
N VAL A 76 21.22 1.28 -1.63
CA VAL A 76 21.76 2.61 -1.25
C VAL A 76 21.92 2.79 0.26
N GLY A 77 21.65 1.74 1.04
CA GLY A 77 21.73 1.76 2.50
C GLY A 77 20.37 1.93 3.18
N ASP A 78 20.36 1.58 4.46
CA ASP A 78 19.14 1.52 5.27
C ASP A 78 18.74 2.89 5.85
N ILE A 79 19.54 3.95 5.63
CA ILE A 79 19.19 5.30 6.11
C ILE A 79 18.48 6.09 5.01
N SER A 80 17.37 6.71 5.36
CA SER A 80 16.63 7.67 4.53
C SER A 80 16.45 8.97 5.30
N THR A 81 16.61 10.11 4.63
CA THR A 81 16.33 11.42 5.24
C THR A 81 14.97 11.89 4.80
N ILE A 82 14.08 12.16 5.75
CA ILE A 82 12.78 12.77 5.52
C ILE A 82 12.77 14.22 5.97
N SER A 83 11.89 15.03 5.41
CA SER A 83 11.63 16.38 5.90
C SER A 83 10.15 16.70 5.90
N PHE A 84 9.71 17.40 6.95
CA PHE A 84 8.33 17.84 7.11
C PHE A 84 8.25 19.16 7.88
N LYS A 85 7.14 19.87 7.75
CA LYS A 85 6.92 21.14 8.42
C LYS A 85 6.28 20.93 9.79
N HIS A 86 6.97 21.36 10.84
CA HIS A 86 6.46 21.36 12.22
C HIS A 86 5.42 22.48 12.44
N GLU A 87 4.56 22.32 13.44
CA GLU A 87 3.51 23.33 13.78
C GLU A 87 4.07 24.74 14.02
N CYS A 88 5.27 24.89 14.58
CA CYS A 88 5.92 26.18 14.77
C CYS A 88 6.50 26.79 13.48
N GLY A 89 6.31 26.14 12.33
CA GLY A 89 6.77 26.56 11.02
C GLY A 89 8.24 26.18 10.70
N GLU A 90 8.92 25.46 11.58
CA GLU A 90 10.26 24.92 11.33
C GLU A 90 10.21 23.71 10.40
N ILE A 91 11.21 23.55 9.53
CA ILE A 91 11.38 22.35 8.72
C ILE A 91 12.25 21.38 9.51
N ILE A 92 11.66 20.28 9.93
CA ILE A 92 12.37 19.19 10.61
C ILE A 92 12.96 18.26 9.55
N LYS A 93 14.23 17.89 9.74
CA LYS A 93 14.91 16.84 8.93
C LYS A 93 15.32 15.72 9.87
N LEU A 94 14.91 14.49 9.55
CA LEU A 94 15.20 13.31 10.34
C LEU A 94 15.81 12.23 9.46
N ASP A 95 16.87 11.61 9.95
CA ASP A 95 17.40 10.38 9.39
C ASP A 95 16.69 9.20 10.01
N ILE A 96 16.04 8.40 9.18
CA ILE A 96 15.28 7.22 9.57
C ILE A 96 16.01 5.95 9.12
N ASP A 97 15.96 4.95 9.98
CA ASP A 97 16.54 3.63 9.72
C ASP A 97 15.45 2.71 9.17
N LEU A 98 15.46 2.47 7.87
CA LEU A 98 14.48 1.63 7.16
C LEU A 98 14.50 0.17 7.62
N SER A 99 15.58 -0.30 8.25
CA SER A 99 15.63 -1.65 8.81
C SER A 99 14.74 -1.84 10.04
N LYS A 100 14.28 -0.74 10.64
CA LYS A 100 13.37 -0.71 11.79
C LYS A 100 11.90 -0.53 11.40
N VAL A 101 11.60 -0.43 10.12
CA VAL A 101 10.22 -0.35 9.65
C VAL A 101 9.52 -1.68 9.91
N GLU A 102 8.38 -1.60 10.60
CA GLU A 102 7.60 -2.77 10.96
C GLU A 102 6.40 -2.93 10.04
N VAL A 103 6.01 -4.17 9.80
CA VAL A 103 4.70 -4.50 9.22
C VAL A 103 3.72 -4.67 10.35
N VAL A 104 2.84 -3.68 10.53
CA VAL A 104 1.79 -3.73 11.54
C VAL A 104 0.54 -4.32 10.92
N GLN A 105 0.04 -5.40 11.50
CA GLN A 105 -1.17 -6.08 11.06
C GLN A 105 -2.14 -6.25 12.23
N ASN A 106 -3.41 -5.98 11.98
CA ASN A 106 -4.46 -6.34 12.93
C ASN A 106 -4.66 -7.86 12.91
N LYS A 107 -4.44 -8.53 14.05
CA LYS A 107 -4.50 -10.00 14.18
C LYS A 107 -5.85 -10.63 13.80
N ASN A 108 -6.90 -9.83 13.71
CA ASN A 108 -8.26 -10.26 13.38
C ASN A 108 -8.68 -9.90 11.94
N SER A 109 -7.73 -9.53 11.07
CA SER A 109 -8.06 -9.24 9.68
C SER A 109 -8.47 -10.53 8.96
N SER A 110 -9.70 -10.57 8.47
CA SER A 110 -10.26 -11.65 7.66
C SER A 110 -10.59 -11.09 6.27
N ASP A 111 -10.39 -11.89 5.23
CA ASP A 111 -10.83 -11.57 3.87
C ASP A 111 -12.36 -11.64 3.71
N LEU A 112 -13.04 -12.22 4.71
CA LEU A 112 -14.50 -12.32 4.78
C LEU A 112 -15.07 -11.19 5.64
N VAL A 113 -15.89 -10.34 5.03
CA VAL A 113 -16.55 -9.21 5.69
C VAL A 113 -18.07 -9.47 5.73
N LYS A 114 -18.61 -9.62 6.93
CA LYS A 114 -20.05 -9.82 7.13
C LYS A 114 -20.80 -8.49 6.98
N ILE A 115 -21.49 -8.31 5.85
CA ILE A 115 -22.26 -7.10 5.53
C ILE A 115 -23.59 -7.08 6.28
N THR A 116 -24.35 -8.18 6.17
CA THR A 116 -25.61 -8.42 6.90
C THR A 116 -25.58 -9.78 7.57
N ASP A 117 -26.69 -10.21 8.17
CA ASP A 117 -26.78 -11.58 8.70
C ASP A 117 -26.78 -12.63 7.58
N ASP A 118 -27.21 -12.25 6.39
CA ASP A 118 -27.36 -13.13 5.22
C ASP A 118 -26.29 -12.90 4.15
N ILE A 119 -25.62 -11.73 4.13
CA ILE A 119 -24.63 -11.37 3.11
C ILE A 119 -23.24 -11.21 3.71
N THR A 120 -22.31 -11.98 3.20
CA THR A 120 -20.86 -11.85 3.46
C THR A 120 -20.14 -11.62 2.14
N VAL A 121 -19.15 -10.76 2.11
CA VAL A 121 -18.29 -10.59 0.93
C VAL A 121 -16.88 -11.08 1.22
N ARG A 122 -16.23 -11.65 0.21
CA ARG A 122 -14.79 -11.92 0.23
C ARG A 122 -14.07 -10.85 -0.55
N LEU A 123 -13.05 -10.26 0.07
CA LEU A 123 -12.25 -9.18 -0.49
C LEU A 123 -10.78 -9.61 -0.64
N SER A 124 -10.11 -9.10 -1.67
CA SER A 124 -8.66 -9.13 -1.77
C SER A 124 -8.06 -7.79 -1.35
N PRO A 125 -6.86 -7.76 -0.78
CA PRO A 125 -6.13 -6.50 -0.63
C PRO A 125 -5.91 -5.84 -2.00
N PRO A 126 -5.96 -4.49 -2.08
CA PRO A 126 -5.67 -3.77 -3.32
C PRO A 126 -4.23 -4.01 -3.78
N GLY A 127 -4.04 -3.98 -5.10
CA GLY A 127 -2.74 -4.11 -5.75
C GLY A 127 -2.27 -2.80 -6.36
N ILE A 128 -1.08 -2.83 -6.97
CA ILE A 128 -0.46 -1.64 -7.58
C ILE A 128 -1.31 -1.07 -8.74
N ASP A 129 -2.01 -1.93 -9.48
CA ASP A 129 -2.81 -1.51 -10.62
C ASP A 129 -4.06 -0.71 -10.20
N ASP A 130 -4.54 -0.90 -8.95
CA ASP A 130 -5.62 -0.11 -8.37
C ASP A 130 -5.20 1.34 -8.10
N VAL A 131 -3.89 1.58 -7.92
CA VAL A 131 -3.32 2.92 -7.72
C VAL A 131 -2.99 3.59 -9.06
N ILE A 132 -2.41 2.86 -10.02
CA ILE A 132 -1.96 3.41 -11.32
C ILE A 132 -3.13 3.92 -12.17
N GLY A 133 -4.32 3.36 -12.05
CA GLY A 133 -5.50 3.68 -12.86
C GLY A 133 -6.33 4.88 -12.39
N THR A 134 -5.89 5.65 -11.40
CA THR A 134 -6.73 6.60 -10.66
C THR A 134 -6.74 8.04 -11.17
N GLU A 135 -6.20 8.31 -12.37
CA GLU A 135 -6.13 9.66 -12.94
C GLU A 135 -7.52 10.27 -13.18
N ASN A 136 -7.66 11.53 -12.80
CA ASN A 136 -8.87 12.35 -13.03
C ASN A 136 -10.14 11.86 -12.30
N LYS A 137 -10.04 10.97 -11.31
CA LYS A 137 -11.17 10.56 -10.49
C LYS A 137 -11.23 11.39 -9.22
N ASN A 138 -12.44 11.73 -8.80
CA ASN A 138 -12.61 12.27 -7.46
C ASN A 138 -12.36 11.16 -6.41
N GLN A 139 -12.10 11.56 -5.18
CA GLN A 139 -11.75 10.64 -4.10
C GLN A 139 -12.82 9.56 -3.84
N ILE A 140 -14.10 9.90 -4.06
CA ILE A 140 -15.21 8.98 -3.86
C ILE A 140 -15.19 7.89 -4.94
N ASP A 141 -15.08 8.27 -6.21
CA ASP A 141 -15.04 7.34 -7.34
C ASP A 141 -13.84 6.38 -7.24
N LEU A 142 -12.70 6.90 -6.75
CA LEU A 142 -11.53 6.08 -6.47
C LEU A 142 -11.80 5.00 -5.43
N VAL A 143 -12.37 5.38 -4.29
CA VAL A 143 -12.70 4.43 -3.20
C VAL A 143 -13.68 3.37 -3.70
N MET A 144 -14.72 3.77 -4.45
CA MET A 144 -15.71 2.86 -5.02
C MET A 144 -15.07 1.87 -6.00
N GLU A 145 -14.12 2.33 -6.82
CA GLU A 145 -13.41 1.47 -7.75
C GLU A 145 -12.49 0.47 -7.05
N ILE A 146 -11.74 0.91 -6.02
CA ILE A 146 -10.91 0.02 -5.22
C ILE A 146 -11.77 -1.07 -4.58
N ILE A 147 -12.90 -0.71 -3.99
CA ILE A 147 -13.83 -1.68 -3.39
C ILE A 147 -14.32 -2.67 -4.44
N ARG A 148 -14.82 -2.20 -5.59
CA ARG A 148 -15.27 -3.06 -6.67
C ARG A 148 -14.20 -4.03 -7.15
N ASN A 149 -12.98 -3.53 -7.39
CA ASN A 149 -11.87 -4.34 -7.88
C ASN A 149 -11.38 -5.37 -6.84
N SER A 150 -11.57 -5.08 -5.56
CA SER A 150 -11.22 -5.97 -4.45
C SER A 150 -12.26 -7.08 -4.20
N LEU A 151 -13.49 -6.96 -4.73
CA LEU A 151 -14.52 -7.97 -4.56
C LEU A 151 -14.11 -9.26 -5.30
N LEU A 152 -14.05 -10.35 -4.58
CA LEU A 152 -13.81 -11.69 -5.12
C LEU A 152 -15.12 -12.49 -5.19
N GLU A 153 -15.90 -12.48 -4.10
CA GLU A 153 -17.13 -13.25 -3.97
C GLU A 153 -18.17 -12.48 -3.14
N ILE A 154 -19.43 -12.65 -3.49
CA ILE A 154 -20.58 -12.26 -2.68
C ILE A 154 -21.27 -13.56 -2.25
N ILE A 155 -21.40 -13.79 -0.96
CA ILE A 155 -21.96 -14.99 -0.37
C ILE A 155 -23.30 -14.62 0.26
N GLN A 156 -24.39 -15.23 -0.22
CA GLN A 156 -25.73 -15.01 0.31
C GLN A 156 -26.32 -16.35 0.77
N GLY A 157 -26.40 -16.56 2.06
CA GLY A 157 -26.79 -17.86 2.62
C GLY A 157 -25.82 -18.97 2.18
N GLU A 158 -26.34 -19.95 1.38
CA GLU A 158 -25.51 -21.03 0.80
C GLU A 158 -25.03 -20.73 -0.64
N GLU A 159 -25.50 -19.64 -1.25
CA GLU A 159 -25.11 -19.26 -2.62
C GLU A 159 -23.86 -18.42 -2.62
N VAL A 160 -22.96 -18.70 -3.58
CA VAL A 160 -21.71 -17.97 -3.78
C VAL A 160 -21.68 -17.41 -5.19
N PHE A 161 -21.60 -16.10 -5.30
CA PHE A 161 -21.50 -15.35 -6.56
C PHE A 161 -20.06 -14.87 -6.75
N SER A 162 -19.37 -15.39 -7.76
CA SER A 162 -18.02 -14.93 -8.10
C SER A 162 -18.08 -13.58 -8.80
N ALA A 163 -17.27 -12.61 -8.34
CA ALA A 163 -17.22 -11.30 -8.97
C ALA A 163 -16.74 -11.35 -10.44
N GLN A 164 -15.99 -12.41 -10.82
CA GLN A 164 -15.53 -12.59 -12.20
C GLN A 164 -16.67 -12.92 -13.18
N ASP A 165 -17.80 -13.45 -12.68
CA ASP A 165 -18.96 -13.80 -13.49
C ASP A 165 -19.91 -12.62 -13.69
N HIS A 166 -19.60 -11.46 -13.10
CA HIS A 166 -20.42 -10.26 -13.14
C HIS A 166 -19.73 -9.11 -13.86
N THR A 167 -20.52 -8.23 -14.45
CA THR A 167 -20.02 -7.00 -15.06
C THR A 167 -19.64 -5.96 -13.99
N LYS A 168 -18.77 -5.02 -14.36
CA LYS A 168 -18.42 -3.90 -13.48
C LYS A 168 -19.64 -3.11 -13.02
N ALA A 169 -20.64 -2.93 -13.90
CA ALA A 169 -21.88 -2.21 -13.57
C ALA A 169 -22.72 -2.92 -12.51
N GLU A 170 -22.81 -4.26 -12.56
CA GLU A 170 -23.53 -5.05 -11.55
C GLU A 170 -22.82 -4.99 -10.19
N LEU A 171 -21.47 -5.06 -10.18
CA LEU A 171 -20.69 -4.90 -8.95
C LEU A 171 -20.81 -3.48 -8.37
N ASP A 172 -20.80 -2.45 -9.22
CA ASP A 172 -21.05 -1.07 -8.80
C ASP A 172 -22.46 -0.90 -8.22
N GLU A 173 -23.48 -1.53 -8.82
CA GLU A 173 -24.84 -1.51 -8.30
C GLU A 173 -24.93 -2.16 -6.93
N PHE A 174 -24.26 -3.30 -6.74
CA PHE A 174 -24.15 -3.95 -5.42
C PHE A 174 -23.54 -3.01 -4.38
N VAL A 175 -22.37 -2.40 -4.66
CA VAL A 175 -21.70 -1.49 -3.71
C VAL A 175 -22.56 -0.26 -3.42
N ASN A 176 -23.22 0.31 -4.44
CA ASN A 176 -24.11 1.48 -4.29
C ASN A 176 -25.41 1.15 -3.52
N SER A 177 -25.83 -0.13 -3.43
CA SER A 177 -26.98 -0.55 -2.67
C SER A 177 -26.75 -0.61 -1.16
N LEU A 178 -25.49 -0.57 -0.72
CA LEU A 178 -25.12 -0.65 0.69
C LEU A 178 -25.49 0.64 1.44
N ASN A 179 -26.06 0.49 2.63
CA ASN A 179 -26.21 1.63 3.53
C ASN A 179 -24.89 2.02 4.20
N SER A 180 -24.87 3.18 4.85
CA SER A 180 -23.64 3.74 5.47
C SER A 180 -23.00 2.80 6.50
N GLY A 181 -23.79 2.05 7.29
CA GLY A 181 -23.29 1.09 8.27
C GLY A 181 -22.66 -0.15 7.63
N GLN A 182 -23.23 -0.61 6.53
CA GLN A 182 -22.69 -1.71 5.74
C GLN A 182 -21.41 -1.30 5.01
N PHE A 183 -21.41 -0.11 4.41
CA PHE A 183 -20.24 0.47 3.75
C PHE A 183 -19.07 0.67 4.72
N LYS A 184 -19.36 1.11 5.96
CA LYS A 184 -18.33 1.23 7.00
C LYS A 184 -17.61 -0.08 7.29
N LYS A 185 -18.28 -1.23 7.22
CA LYS A 185 -17.63 -2.53 7.42
C LYS A 185 -16.58 -2.84 6.34
N LEU A 186 -16.82 -2.37 5.10
CA LEU A 186 -15.82 -2.45 4.04
C LEU A 186 -14.62 -1.53 4.34
N GLN A 187 -14.89 -0.29 4.79
CA GLN A 187 -13.83 0.63 5.19
C GLN A 187 -12.97 0.06 6.33
N ASP A 188 -13.62 -0.52 7.36
CA ASP A 188 -12.94 -1.15 8.49
C ASP A 188 -12.00 -2.31 8.03
N TYR A 189 -12.37 -3.04 6.97
CA TYR A 189 -11.49 -4.02 6.35
C TYR A 189 -10.20 -3.40 5.80
N TYR A 190 -10.31 -2.30 5.02
CA TYR A 190 -9.12 -1.64 4.45
C TYR A 190 -8.26 -0.98 5.53
N GLU A 191 -8.88 -0.43 6.59
CA GLU A 191 -8.16 0.12 7.74
C GLU A 191 -7.38 -0.95 8.51
N ALA A 192 -7.86 -2.20 8.51
CA ALA A 192 -7.24 -3.33 9.18
C ALA A 192 -6.15 -4.04 8.36
N LEU A 193 -5.99 -3.69 7.07
CA LEU A 193 -4.95 -4.28 6.22
C LEU A 193 -3.55 -4.00 6.79
N PRO A 194 -2.58 -4.91 6.54
CA PRO A 194 -1.20 -4.69 6.96
C PRO A 194 -0.63 -3.41 6.36
N LYS A 195 0.17 -2.69 7.15
CA LYS A 195 0.80 -1.42 6.75
C LYS A 195 2.24 -1.38 7.22
N LEU A 196 3.10 -0.71 6.43
CA LEU A 196 4.43 -0.32 6.89
C LEU A 196 4.29 0.82 7.88
N LYS A 197 4.92 0.69 9.06
CA LYS A 197 4.85 1.68 10.11
C LYS A 197 6.19 1.82 10.83
N GLN A 198 6.51 3.06 11.20
CA GLN A 198 7.59 3.36 12.15
C GLN A 198 7.21 4.63 12.92
N ASP A 199 7.31 4.57 14.25
CA ASP A 199 7.17 5.72 15.13
C ASP A 199 8.55 6.29 15.45
N ILE A 200 8.73 7.62 15.28
CA ILE A 200 9.99 8.31 15.47
C ILE A 200 9.80 9.45 16.47
N GLU A 201 10.49 9.37 17.59
CA GLU A 201 10.53 10.46 18.55
C GLU A 201 11.60 11.48 18.12
N TYR A 202 11.24 12.77 18.12
CA TYR A 202 12.15 13.86 17.80
C TYR A 202 11.87 15.08 18.66
N THR A 203 12.85 15.96 18.79
CA THR A 203 12.71 17.24 19.48
C THR A 203 12.92 18.38 18.49
N CYS A 204 11.95 19.27 18.38
CA CYS A 204 12.06 20.48 17.55
C CYS A 204 13.05 21.46 18.17
N GLU A 205 14.15 21.76 17.48
CA GLU A 205 15.19 22.67 17.98
C GLU A 205 14.69 24.10 18.20
N LYS A 206 13.68 24.54 17.44
CA LYS A 206 13.16 25.90 17.51
C LYS A 206 12.23 26.14 18.72
N CYS A 207 11.34 25.21 19.00
CA CYS A 207 10.35 25.37 20.08
C CYS A 207 10.57 24.47 21.29
N GLY A 208 11.53 23.52 21.21
CA GLY A 208 11.88 22.62 22.30
C GLY A 208 10.87 21.51 22.59
N LYS A 209 9.79 21.39 21.78
CA LYS A 209 8.82 20.32 21.95
C LYS A 209 9.39 18.99 21.51
N THR A 210 9.15 17.94 22.29
CA THR A 210 9.40 16.54 21.91
C THR A 210 8.08 15.93 21.48
N GLU A 211 8.05 15.36 20.29
CA GLU A 211 6.86 14.77 19.67
C GLU A 211 7.23 13.45 18.99
N THR A 212 6.22 12.63 18.71
CA THR A 212 6.39 11.39 17.94
C THR A 212 5.73 11.56 16.57
N GLU A 213 6.51 11.39 15.51
CA GLU A 213 6.02 11.32 14.14
C GLU A 213 5.77 9.86 13.78
N THR A 214 4.58 9.55 13.30
CA THR A 214 4.22 8.22 12.81
C THR A 214 4.32 8.20 11.29
N LEU A 215 5.28 7.45 10.76
CA LEU A 215 5.40 7.18 9.33
C LEU A 215 4.58 5.94 8.99
N GLU A 216 3.67 6.07 8.02
CA GLU A 216 2.80 4.99 7.56
C GLU A 216 2.74 4.96 6.03
N GLY A 217 2.93 3.76 5.45
CA GLY A 217 3.01 3.54 4.01
C GLY A 217 4.34 4.00 3.39
N LEU A 218 4.67 3.43 2.23
CA LEU A 218 5.98 3.61 1.59
C LEU A 218 6.35 5.09 1.36
N ALA A 219 5.40 5.90 0.92
CA ALA A 219 5.64 7.31 0.57
C ALA A 219 6.16 8.14 1.74
N SER A 220 5.71 7.86 2.98
CA SER A 220 6.12 8.61 4.17
C SER A 220 7.61 8.47 4.49
N PHE A 221 8.24 7.35 4.09
CA PHE A 221 9.67 7.08 4.31
C PHE A 221 10.59 7.81 3.33
N PHE A 222 10.02 8.52 2.35
CA PHE A 222 10.76 9.27 1.32
C PHE A 222 10.22 10.70 1.13
N ALA A 223 9.36 11.17 2.04
CA ALA A 223 8.78 12.50 1.98
C ALA A 223 9.85 13.60 2.13
N SER A 224 9.79 14.58 1.24
CA SER A 224 10.60 15.80 1.31
C SER A 224 9.67 17.02 1.32
N ALA A 225 9.78 17.89 2.33
CA ALA A 225 9.00 19.11 2.47
C ALA A 225 9.46 20.20 1.48
#